data_61604ce94b4aacc4cd975e4752833a7c
#
_entry.id   61604ce94b4aacc4cd975e4752833a7c
#
_cell.length_a   1.000
_cell.length_b   1.000
_cell.length_c   1.000
_cell.angle_alpha   90.00
_cell.angle_beta   90.00
_cell.angle_gamma   90.00
#
_symmetry.space_group_name_H-M   'P 1'
#
loop_
_entity.id
_entity.type
_entity.pdbx_description
1 polymer ?
#
loop_
_entity_poly.entity_id
_entity_poly.type
_entity_poly.pdbx_seq_one_letter_code
_entity_poly.pdbx_strand_id
1 'polypeptide(L)'
;MNRFLANFRHVDEDFFDDLEDMLIESDVGYDMAMKLSDSLREEVKLENAKSKQEVSNVIIEKMVDLYEEAGQGENPDLRMAAEGPTVIMFVGVNGAGKTTTIGKMAALFKRQGKKVLLGAADTFRAGATEQLDVWAQRDGVDIVTGPENGDPAAVVFDAVQKAKREDYDVLFV
;
A
#
# COMPACT_ATOMS: atom_id res chain seq x y z
N MET A 1 -8.39 -13.69 -11.35
CA MET A 1 -7.77 -13.74 -12.69
C MET A 1 -7.45 -15.17 -13.16
N ASN A 2 -6.56 -15.95 -12.52
CA ASN A 2 -6.17 -17.30 -13.04
C ASN A 2 -7.33 -18.30 -13.18
N ARG A 3 -8.34 -18.29 -12.28
CA ARG A 3 -9.52 -19.17 -12.38
C ARG A 3 -10.44 -18.76 -13.52
N PHE A 4 -10.66 -17.48 -13.70
CA PHE A 4 -11.42 -16.88 -14.80
C PHE A 4 -10.80 -17.29 -16.14
N LEU A 5 -9.51 -17.01 -16.34
CA LEU A 5 -8.80 -17.38 -17.58
C LEU A 5 -8.67 -18.89 -17.82
N ALA A 6 -8.83 -19.73 -16.78
CA ALA A 6 -8.79 -21.18 -16.97
C ALA A 6 -9.95 -21.70 -17.86
N ASN A 7 -11.11 -21.09 -17.76
CA ASN A 7 -12.33 -21.45 -18.51
C ASN A 7 -12.45 -20.72 -19.85
N PHE A 8 -11.62 -19.75 -20.10
CA PHE A 8 -11.67 -18.92 -21.30
C PHE A 8 -11.41 -19.73 -22.58
N ARG A 9 -12.28 -19.58 -23.56
CA ARG A 9 -12.14 -20.18 -24.90
C ARG A 9 -12.18 -19.12 -26.01
N HIS A 10 -13.10 -18.15 -25.92
CA HIS A 10 -13.28 -17.06 -26.87
C HIS A 10 -13.63 -15.76 -26.13
N VAL A 11 -13.34 -14.62 -26.77
CA VAL A 11 -13.82 -13.30 -26.30
C VAL A 11 -15.18 -13.09 -26.93
N ASP A 12 -16.23 -13.34 -26.18
CA ASP A 12 -17.64 -13.18 -26.54
C ASP A 12 -18.40 -12.49 -25.38
N GLU A 13 -19.70 -12.32 -25.49
CA GLU A 13 -20.49 -11.69 -24.43
C GLU A 13 -20.39 -12.46 -23.10
N ASP A 14 -20.44 -13.79 -23.13
CA ASP A 14 -20.30 -14.61 -21.93
C ASP A 14 -18.95 -14.36 -21.22
N PHE A 15 -17.89 -14.07 -21.99
CA PHE A 15 -16.60 -13.68 -21.42
C PHE A 15 -16.67 -12.35 -20.66
N PHE A 16 -17.40 -11.36 -21.17
CA PHE A 16 -17.53 -10.07 -20.49
C PHE A 16 -18.40 -10.17 -19.25
N ASP A 17 -19.47 -10.93 -19.30
CA ASP A 17 -20.31 -11.19 -18.11
C ASP A 17 -19.50 -11.88 -17.00
N ASP A 18 -18.73 -12.92 -17.33
CA ASP A 18 -17.85 -13.62 -16.39
C ASP A 18 -16.73 -12.68 -15.85
N LEU A 19 -16.22 -11.75 -16.67
CA LEU A 19 -15.22 -10.77 -16.25
C LEU A 19 -15.79 -9.78 -15.26
N GLU A 20 -16.99 -9.24 -15.53
CA GLU A 20 -17.70 -8.30 -14.66
C GLU A 20 -17.99 -8.94 -13.31
N ASP A 21 -18.53 -10.14 -13.29
CA ASP A 21 -18.81 -10.90 -12.08
C ASP A 21 -17.50 -11.13 -11.27
N MET A 22 -16.42 -11.55 -11.92
CA MET A 22 -15.13 -11.76 -11.27
C MET A 22 -14.55 -10.48 -10.67
N LEU A 23 -14.71 -9.34 -11.35
CA LEU A 23 -14.24 -8.04 -10.87
C LEU A 23 -15.04 -7.60 -9.63
N ILE A 24 -16.36 -7.75 -9.66
CA ILE A 24 -17.27 -7.42 -8.55
C ILE A 24 -16.97 -8.33 -7.34
N GLU A 25 -16.82 -9.64 -7.54
CA GLU A 25 -16.44 -10.58 -6.49
C GLU A 25 -15.06 -10.28 -5.88
N SER A 26 -14.19 -9.59 -6.63
CA SER A 26 -12.86 -9.16 -6.18
C SER A 26 -12.84 -7.77 -5.55
N ASP A 27 -13.99 -7.25 -5.11
CA ASP A 27 -14.16 -5.91 -4.51
C ASP A 27 -13.80 -4.74 -5.45
N VAL A 28 -13.78 -4.96 -6.75
CA VAL A 28 -13.76 -3.87 -7.73
C VAL A 28 -15.19 -3.28 -7.76
N GLY A 29 -15.34 -2.01 -7.46
CA GLY A 29 -16.65 -1.35 -7.42
C GLY A 29 -17.39 -1.50 -8.77
N TYR A 30 -18.71 -1.63 -8.71
CA TYR A 30 -19.57 -1.87 -9.88
C TYR A 30 -19.27 -0.93 -11.05
N ASP A 31 -19.22 0.38 -10.79
CA ASP A 31 -18.98 1.39 -11.84
C ASP A 31 -17.64 1.20 -12.54
N MET A 32 -16.59 0.82 -11.80
CA MET A 32 -15.28 0.56 -12.36
C MET A 32 -15.24 -0.76 -13.14
N ALA A 33 -15.91 -1.79 -12.65
CA ALA A 33 -16.03 -3.08 -13.36
C ALA A 33 -16.71 -2.91 -14.72
N MET A 34 -17.81 -2.16 -14.75
CA MET A 34 -18.54 -1.86 -16.00
C MET A 34 -17.69 -0.99 -16.94
N LYS A 35 -17.06 0.07 -16.43
CA LYS A 35 -16.19 0.94 -17.25
C LYS A 35 -15.04 0.16 -17.87
N LEU A 36 -14.44 -0.78 -17.13
CA LEU A 36 -13.37 -1.65 -17.64
C LEU A 36 -13.90 -2.59 -18.72
N SER A 37 -15.03 -3.25 -18.47
CA SER A 37 -15.68 -4.15 -19.43
C SER A 37 -16.00 -3.45 -20.76
N ASP A 38 -16.66 -2.29 -20.69
CA ASP A 38 -16.97 -1.47 -21.87
C ASP A 38 -15.73 -1.05 -22.65
N SER A 39 -14.68 -0.60 -21.94
CA SER A 39 -13.41 -0.23 -22.56
C SER A 39 -12.71 -1.40 -23.24
N LEU A 40 -12.85 -2.61 -22.70
CA LEU A 40 -12.29 -3.83 -23.27
C LEU A 40 -13.08 -4.35 -24.47
N ARG A 41 -14.41 -4.11 -24.54
CA ARG A 41 -15.23 -4.45 -25.73
C ARG A 41 -14.76 -3.71 -26.97
N GLU A 42 -14.25 -2.49 -26.82
CA GLU A 42 -13.73 -1.66 -27.92
C GLU A 42 -12.23 -1.93 -28.21
N GLU A 43 -11.57 -2.79 -27.43
CA GLU A 43 -10.13 -2.97 -27.51
C GLU A 43 -9.75 -4.00 -28.58
N VAL A 44 -9.26 -3.52 -29.73
CA VAL A 44 -8.84 -4.36 -30.88
C VAL A 44 -7.77 -5.38 -30.51
N LYS A 45 -6.90 -5.09 -29.53
CA LYS A 45 -5.87 -6.03 -29.05
C LYS A 45 -6.52 -7.26 -28.41
N LEU A 46 -7.65 -7.08 -27.72
CA LEU A 46 -8.37 -8.18 -27.08
C LEU A 46 -8.99 -9.12 -28.11
N GLU A 47 -9.63 -8.57 -29.14
CA GLU A 47 -10.22 -9.35 -30.25
C GLU A 47 -9.17 -10.18 -30.99
N ASN A 48 -7.94 -9.69 -31.10
CA ASN A 48 -6.83 -10.33 -31.79
C ASN A 48 -5.97 -11.22 -30.89
N ALA A 49 -6.25 -11.29 -29.59
CA ALA A 49 -5.48 -12.09 -28.63
C ALA A 49 -5.63 -13.59 -28.91
N LYS A 50 -4.50 -14.27 -29.07
CA LYS A 50 -4.44 -15.71 -29.45
C LYS A 50 -4.16 -16.62 -28.26
N SER A 51 -3.87 -16.06 -27.11
CA SER A 51 -3.53 -16.81 -25.92
C SER A 51 -4.12 -16.18 -24.65
N LYS A 52 -4.36 -17.01 -23.63
CA LYS A 52 -4.79 -16.55 -22.30
C LYS A 52 -3.87 -15.50 -21.71
N GLN A 53 -2.58 -15.60 -21.98
CA GLN A 53 -1.58 -14.65 -21.49
C GLN A 53 -1.75 -13.28 -22.17
N GLU A 54 -2.00 -13.26 -23.47
CA GLU A 54 -2.26 -12.02 -24.20
C GLU A 54 -3.54 -11.35 -23.70
N VAL A 55 -4.63 -12.11 -23.51
CA VAL A 55 -5.87 -11.59 -22.92
C VAL A 55 -5.63 -11.00 -21.53
N SER A 56 -4.90 -11.71 -20.66
CA SER A 56 -4.56 -11.21 -19.34
C SER A 56 -3.76 -9.90 -19.39
N ASN A 57 -2.81 -9.81 -20.29
CA ASN A 57 -1.97 -8.62 -20.44
C ASN A 57 -2.80 -7.41 -20.88
N VAL A 58 -3.73 -7.60 -21.84
CA VAL A 58 -4.62 -6.54 -22.31
C VAL A 58 -5.54 -6.04 -21.18
N ILE A 59 -6.12 -6.98 -20.38
CA ILE A 59 -6.94 -6.60 -19.24
C ILE A 59 -6.13 -5.78 -18.22
N ILE A 60 -4.91 -6.24 -17.89
CA ILE A 60 -4.03 -5.53 -16.94
C ILE A 60 -3.63 -4.16 -17.49
N GLU A 61 -3.25 -4.06 -18.76
CA GLU A 61 -2.92 -2.79 -19.42
C GLU A 61 -4.09 -1.80 -19.28
N LYS A 62 -5.30 -2.24 -19.61
CA LYS A 62 -6.49 -1.39 -19.51
C LYS A 62 -6.85 -0.98 -18.07
N MET A 63 -6.65 -1.88 -17.11
CA MET A 63 -6.83 -1.54 -15.67
C MET A 63 -5.85 -0.44 -15.24
N VAL A 64 -4.60 -0.53 -15.69
CA VAL A 64 -3.57 0.49 -15.39
C VAL A 64 -3.94 1.82 -16.04
N ASP A 65 -4.35 1.81 -17.33
CA ASP A 65 -4.77 3.02 -18.05
C ASP A 65 -5.92 3.73 -17.31
N LEU A 66 -6.95 2.99 -16.88
CA LEU A 66 -8.08 3.55 -16.14
C LEU A 66 -7.69 4.07 -14.75
N TYR A 67 -6.75 3.41 -14.08
CA TYR A 67 -6.22 3.88 -12.80
C TYR A 67 -5.43 5.18 -12.98
N GLU A 68 -4.57 5.26 -14.00
CA GLU A 68 -3.79 6.46 -14.31
C GLU A 68 -4.70 7.61 -14.76
N GLU A 69 -5.74 7.32 -15.56
CA GLU A 69 -6.75 8.32 -15.97
C GLU A 69 -7.48 8.89 -14.73
N ALA A 70 -7.90 8.04 -13.82
CA ALA A 70 -8.57 8.46 -12.58
C ALA A 70 -7.66 9.28 -11.65
N GLY A 71 -6.36 8.99 -11.65
CA GLY A 71 -5.34 9.70 -10.88
C GLY A 71 -4.73 10.93 -11.56
N GLN A 72 -5.24 11.35 -12.73
CA GLN A 72 -4.71 12.51 -13.44
C GLN A 72 -4.77 13.77 -12.57
N GLY A 73 -3.59 14.37 -12.36
CA GLY A 73 -3.43 15.55 -11.51
C GLY A 73 -3.14 15.27 -10.04
N GLU A 74 -3.15 14.01 -9.61
CA GLU A 74 -2.68 13.61 -8.30
C GLU A 74 -1.18 13.35 -8.31
N ASN A 75 -0.48 13.83 -7.27
CA ASN A 75 0.92 13.48 -7.07
C ASN A 75 0.99 12.25 -6.14
N PRO A 76 1.41 11.06 -6.62
CA PRO A 76 1.52 9.85 -5.81
C PRO A 76 2.72 9.86 -4.87
N ASP A 77 3.62 10.83 -4.98
CA ASP A 77 4.81 10.92 -4.14
C ASP A 77 4.46 11.29 -2.70
N LEU A 78 5.24 10.74 -1.78
CA LEU A 78 5.14 11.14 -0.38
C LEU A 78 5.51 12.62 -0.21
N ARG A 79 4.57 13.40 0.35
CA ARG A 79 4.80 14.81 0.65
C ARG A 79 5.66 14.91 1.89
N MET A 80 6.94 15.22 1.67
CA MET A 80 7.85 15.50 2.77
C MET A 80 7.59 16.88 3.35
N ALA A 81 7.69 17.03 4.67
CA ALA A 81 7.58 18.32 5.33
C ALA A 81 8.70 19.25 4.85
N ALA A 82 8.36 20.52 4.60
CA ALA A 82 9.35 21.53 4.23
C ALA A 82 10.26 21.89 5.40
N GLU A 83 9.73 21.83 6.63
CA GLU A 83 10.45 22.10 7.86
C GLU A 83 10.10 21.06 8.92
N GLY A 84 11.10 20.59 9.68
CA GLY A 84 10.96 19.58 10.73
C GLY A 84 10.71 18.17 10.18
N PRO A 85 10.38 17.21 11.06
CA PRO A 85 10.21 15.82 10.67
C PRO A 85 8.91 15.60 9.90
N THR A 86 8.97 14.79 8.84
CA THR A 86 7.77 14.21 8.23
C THR A 86 7.24 13.11 9.12
N VAL A 87 6.00 13.23 9.60
CA VAL A 87 5.36 12.20 10.44
C VAL A 87 4.46 11.34 9.59
N ILE A 88 4.70 10.03 9.58
CA ILE A 88 3.91 9.05 8.86
C ILE A 88 3.31 8.06 9.86
N MET A 89 1.99 8.11 10.02
CA MET A 89 1.25 7.25 10.94
C MET A 89 0.62 6.07 10.19
N PHE A 90 0.85 4.85 10.70
CA PHE A 90 0.26 3.62 10.16
C PHE A 90 -0.96 3.21 10.96
N VAL A 91 -2.10 3.16 10.29
CA VAL A 91 -3.38 2.76 10.89
C VAL A 91 -3.90 1.50 10.19
N GLY A 92 -4.48 0.60 10.98
CA GLY A 92 -5.09 -0.63 10.43
C GLY A 92 -5.34 -1.68 11.50
N VAL A 93 -6.11 -2.71 11.14
CA VAL A 93 -6.43 -3.84 12.03
C VAL A 93 -5.19 -4.69 12.35
N ASN A 94 -5.30 -5.56 13.36
CA ASN A 94 -4.24 -6.51 13.69
C ASN A 94 -3.99 -7.46 12.50
N GLY A 95 -2.71 -7.73 12.21
CA GLY A 95 -2.32 -8.56 11.08
C GLY A 95 -2.28 -7.88 9.72
N ALA A 96 -2.69 -6.61 9.59
CA ALA A 96 -2.64 -5.85 8.33
C ALA A 96 -1.21 -5.56 7.80
N GLY A 97 -0.18 -5.92 8.55
CA GLY A 97 1.21 -5.74 8.13
C GLY A 97 1.83 -4.39 8.49
N LYS A 98 1.21 -3.59 9.38
CA LYS A 98 1.73 -2.27 9.79
C LYS A 98 3.20 -2.32 10.20
N THR A 99 3.54 -3.10 11.22
CA THR A 99 4.90 -3.22 11.75
C THR A 99 5.92 -3.65 10.69
N THR A 100 5.56 -4.62 9.85
CA THR A 100 6.42 -5.08 8.75
C THR A 100 6.65 -3.97 7.72
N THR A 101 5.61 -3.21 7.39
CA THR A 101 5.70 -2.10 6.43
C THR A 101 6.56 -0.97 6.99
N ILE A 102 6.35 -0.59 8.26
CA ILE A 102 7.16 0.40 8.97
C ILE A 102 8.65 0.00 8.91
N GLY A 103 8.99 -1.25 9.28
CA GLY A 103 10.37 -1.71 9.24
C GLY A 103 11.00 -1.61 7.85
N LYS A 104 10.29 -2.06 6.81
CA LYS A 104 10.78 -1.97 5.42
C LYS A 104 10.96 -0.53 4.96
N MET A 105 10.02 0.37 5.28
CA MET A 105 10.10 1.78 4.92
C MET A 105 11.23 2.48 5.68
N ALA A 106 11.39 2.22 6.98
CA ALA A 106 12.49 2.75 7.78
C ALA A 106 13.85 2.39 7.18
N ALA A 107 14.03 1.12 6.80
CA ALA A 107 15.24 0.67 6.12
C ALA A 107 15.46 1.35 4.76
N LEU A 108 14.37 1.57 3.99
CA LEU A 108 14.43 2.26 2.70
C LEU A 108 14.88 3.72 2.87
N PHE A 109 14.22 4.47 3.75
CA PHE A 109 14.54 5.88 4.01
C PHE A 109 15.96 6.05 4.57
N LYS A 110 16.39 5.16 5.46
CA LYS A 110 17.75 5.16 5.95
C LYS A 110 18.77 4.94 4.84
N ARG A 111 18.53 4.02 3.90
CA ARG A 111 19.40 3.81 2.72
C ARG A 111 19.46 5.04 1.82
N GLN A 112 18.39 5.85 1.80
CA GLN A 112 18.36 7.14 1.09
C GLN A 112 19.07 8.27 1.85
N GLY A 113 19.74 7.96 2.98
CA GLY A 113 20.47 8.93 3.80
C GLY A 113 19.61 9.74 4.76
N LYS A 114 18.34 9.38 4.94
CA LYS A 114 17.43 10.04 5.87
C LYS A 114 17.67 9.59 7.31
N LYS A 115 17.57 10.52 8.25
CA LYS A 115 17.59 10.24 9.68
C LYS A 115 16.17 9.86 10.12
N VAL A 116 15.99 8.59 10.48
CA VAL A 116 14.67 7.98 10.74
C VAL A 116 14.51 7.68 12.23
N LEU A 117 13.32 7.97 12.76
CA LEU A 117 12.89 7.62 14.10
C LEU A 117 11.61 6.76 14.03
N LEU A 118 11.50 5.77 14.91
CA LEU A 118 10.31 4.96 15.12
C LEU A 118 9.63 5.36 16.43
N GLY A 119 8.29 5.41 16.45
CA GLY A 119 7.48 5.56 17.65
C GLY A 119 6.63 4.31 17.86
N ALA A 120 6.89 3.54 18.91
CA ALA A 120 6.18 2.30 19.21
C ALA A 120 4.87 2.58 19.96
N ALA A 121 3.86 3.09 19.26
CA ALA A 121 2.59 3.49 19.86
C ALA A 121 1.52 2.36 19.96
N ASP A 122 1.82 1.13 19.52
CA ASP A 122 0.97 -0.04 19.69
C ASP A 122 1.19 -0.66 21.09
N THR A 123 0.85 0.11 22.13
CA THR A 123 1.18 -0.20 23.52
C THR A 123 0.26 -1.26 24.17
N PHE A 124 -0.92 -1.50 23.58
CA PHE A 124 -1.90 -2.44 24.12
C PHE A 124 -1.75 -3.86 23.57
N ARG A 125 -1.00 -4.04 22.51
CA ARG A 125 -0.76 -5.36 21.94
C ARG A 125 0.54 -5.94 22.48
N ALA A 126 0.42 -7.05 23.21
CA ALA A 126 1.58 -7.76 23.77
C ALA A 126 2.62 -8.07 22.67
N GLY A 127 3.89 -7.75 22.94
CA GLY A 127 5.00 -7.97 22.02
C GLY A 127 5.08 -7.03 20.82
N ALA A 128 4.19 -6.04 20.67
CA ALA A 128 4.22 -5.13 19.54
C ALA A 128 5.43 -4.20 19.57
N THR A 129 5.73 -3.67 20.74
CA THR A 129 6.90 -2.81 20.95
C THR A 129 8.20 -3.57 20.70
N GLU A 130 8.34 -4.79 21.24
CA GLU A 130 9.50 -5.65 21.03
C GLU A 130 9.66 -6.04 19.58
N GLN A 131 8.56 -6.31 18.87
CA GLN A 131 8.60 -6.62 17.44
C GLN A 131 9.14 -5.44 16.64
N LEU A 132 8.72 -4.21 16.95
CA LEU A 132 9.22 -3.02 16.26
C LEU A 132 10.68 -2.71 16.65
N ASP A 133 11.07 -2.97 17.91
CA ASP A 133 12.44 -2.80 18.38
C ASP A 133 13.41 -3.75 17.66
N VAL A 134 13.01 -5.00 17.39
CA VAL A 134 13.83 -5.92 16.57
C VAL A 134 14.10 -5.34 15.18
N TRP A 135 13.11 -4.69 14.55
CA TRP A 135 13.31 -4.01 13.28
C TRP A 135 14.27 -2.81 13.43
N ALA A 136 14.09 -2.00 14.49
CA ALA A 136 14.94 -0.86 14.78
C ALA A 136 16.40 -1.26 14.93
N GLN A 137 16.67 -2.28 15.72
CA GLN A 137 18.04 -2.81 15.96
C GLN A 137 18.65 -3.38 14.67
N ARG A 138 17.91 -4.20 13.93
CA ARG A 138 18.38 -4.81 12.69
C ARG A 138 18.81 -3.75 11.66
N ASP A 139 18.01 -2.72 11.53
CA ASP A 139 18.20 -1.69 10.51
C ASP A 139 19.02 -0.49 11.07
N GLY A 140 19.36 -0.50 12.37
CA GLY A 140 20.11 0.54 13.06
C GLY A 140 19.38 1.88 13.06
N VAL A 141 18.07 1.86 13.28
CA VAL A 141 17.17 3.02 13.35
C VAL A 141 16.81 3.25 14.80
N ASP A 142 16.72 4.51 15.21
CA ASP A 142 16.34 4.87 16.57
C ASP A 142 14.83 4.63 16.81
N ILE A 143 14.49 4.31 18.06
CA ILE A 143 13.11 4.04 18.48
C ILE A 143 12.78 4.76 19.79
N VAL A 144 11.55 5.24 19.90
CA VAL A 144 10.91 5.68 21.15
C VAL A 144 9.85 4.67 21.54
N THR A 145 9.93 4.18 22.77
CA THR A 145 8.99 3.20 23.35
C THR A 145 8.35 3.79 24.60
N GLY A 146 7.19 3.27 24.96
CA GLY A 146 6.53 3.54 26.24
C GLY A 146 6.36 2.26 27.07
N PRO A 147 5.84 2.38 28.29
CA PRO A 147 5.51 1.22 29.10
C PRO A 147 4.41 0.39 28.44
N GLU A 148 4.42 -0.92 28.68
CA GLU A 148 3.36 -1.82 28.25
C GLU A 148 2.01 -1.34 28.83
N ASN A 149 0.96 -1.35 28.02
CA ASN A 149 -0.36 -0.78 28.33
C ASN A 149 -0.34 0.73 28.68
N GLY A 150 0.74 1.44 28.36
CA GLY A 150 0.83 2.88 28.50
C GLY A 150 -0.02 3.63 27.47
N ASP A 151 -0.12 4.95 27.68
CA ASP A 151 -0.84 5.82 26.74
C ASP A 151 -0.09 5.95 25.40
N PRO A 152 -0.69 5.48 24.28
CA PRO A 152 -0.09 5.67 22.95
C PRO A 152 0.20 7.11 22.61
N ALA A 153 -0.65 8.05 23.05
CA ALA A 153 -0.48 9.47 22.75
C ALA A 153 0.77 10.04 23.43
N ALA A 154 1.12 9.57 24.62
CA ALA A 154 2.36 9.94 25.30
C ALA A 154 3.58 9.49 24.50
N VAL A 155 3.58 8.26 23.98
CA VAL A 155 4.67 7.73 23.15
C VAL A 155 4.84 8.57 21.86
N VAL A 156 3.72 8.91 21.20
CA VAL A 156 3.73 9.76 19.99
C VAL A 156 4.26 11.15 20.32
N PHE A 157 3.81 11.74 21.44
CA PHE A 157 4.29 13.05 21.88
C PHE A 157 5.80 13.05 22.09
N ASP A 158 6.32 12.08 22.85
CA ASP A 158 7.76 11.96 23.12
C ASP A 158 8.56 11.72 21.83
N ALA A 159 8.06 10.90 20.92
CA ALA A 159 8.68 10.66 19.62
C ALA A 159 8.74 11.93 18.76
N VAL A 160 7.65 12.72 18.72
CA VAL A 160 7.63 14.00 17.99
C VAL A 160 8.59 15.01 18.62
N GLN A 161 8.64 15.10 19.97
CA GLN A 161 9.58 16.00 20.65
C GLN A 161 11.03 15.59 20.38
N LYS A 162 11.36 14.30 20.45
CA LYS A 162 12.69 13.79 20.09
C LYS A 162 13.02 14.06 18.63
N ALA A 163 12.08 13.80 17.72
CA ALA A 163 12.28 14.01 16.29
C ALA A 163 12.63 15.46 15.96
N LYS A 164 11.93 16.43 16.59
CA LYS A 164 12.22 17.86 16.43
C LYS A 164 13.52 18.28 17.05
N ARG A 165 13.82 17.82 18.28
CA ARG A 165 15.00 18.25 19.02
C ARG A 165 16.31 17.74 18.40
N GLU A 166 16.26 16.59 17.76
CA GLU A 166 17.43 15.88 17.24
C GLU A 166 17.47 15.87 15.71
N ASP A 167 16.65 16.70 15.04
CA ASP A 167 16.61 16.91 13.60
C ASP A 167 16.46 15.59 12.80
N TYR A 168 15.45 14.79 13.12
CA TYR A 168 15.08 13.65 12.31
C TYR A 168 14.31 14.11 11.06
N ASP A 169 14.56 13.45 9.91
CA ASP A 169 13.86 13.71 8.66
C ASP A 169 12.48 13.08 8.66
N VAL A 170 12.35 11.88 9.24
CA VAL A 170 11.11 11.08 9.20
C VAL A 170 10.86 10.42 10.55
N LEU A 171 9.61 10.48 11.00
CA LEU A 171 9.08 9.74 12.14
C LEU A 171 7.98 8.80 11.65
N PHE A 172 8.15 7.50 11.84
CA PHE A 172 7.11 6.49 11.64
C PHE A 172 6.46 6.13 12.98
N VAL A 173 5.10 6.14 12.99
CA VAL A 173 4.29 5.78 14.17
C VAL A 173 3.30 4.67 13.81
#